data_e98da7c6223d8f8345f69604e5ea3721
#
_entry.id   e98da7c6223d8f8345f69604e5ea3721
#
_cell.length_a   1.000
_cell.length_b   1.000
_cell.length_c   1.000
_cell.angle_alpha   90.00
_cell.angle_beta   90.00
_cell.angle_gamma   90.00
#
_symmetry.space_group_name_H-M   'P 1'
#
loop_
_entity.id
_entity.type
_entity.pdbx_description
1 polymer ?
#
loop_
_entity_poly.entity_id
_entity_poly.type
_entity_poly.pdbx_seq_one_letter_code
_entity_poly.pdbx_strand_id
1 'polypeptide(L)'
;EEAYGQPAGRITVDQGLAFTDVAATSPYYDGIEWAVDEGITNGTTATTFSPYQNCTRAQIITYLWRAAGSPEPASTEPAYTDVTDASLYFFKAVQWASEQGLVEGETFDPYAGCTRAMAVYFMWVAADSPEAAAASFTDVAADADYAAAVNWAVAQGVTLGTGDGSTFSPDTVCQRGQIVTFLYRAANAAA
;
A
#
# COMPACT_ATOMS: atom_id res chain seq x y z
N GLU A 1 -6.09 -43.42 28.34
CA GLU A 1 -5.76 -41.96 28.35
C GLU A 1 -5.08 -41.65 27.04
N GLU A 2 -5.82 -41.04 26.11
CA GLU A 2 -5.32 -40.68 24.78
C GLU A 2 -4.62 -39.33 24.88
N ALA A 3 -3.33 -39.32 24.53
CA ALA A 3 -2.56 -38.10 24.36
C ALA A 3 -3.02 -37.40 23.08
N TYR A 4 -3.70 -36.27 23.21
CA TYR A 4 -4.02 -35.38 22.11
C TYR A 4 -2.72 -34.84 21.52
N GLY A 5 -2.42 -35.27 20.28
CA GLY A 5 -1.30 -34.78 19.50
C GLY A 5 -1.44 -33.29 19.24
N GLN A 6 -0.35 -32.53 19.44
CA GLN A 6 -0.19 -31.16 19.00
C GLN A 6 -0.47 -31.08 17.49
N PRO A 7 -1.15 -30.02 17.00
CA PRO A 7 -1.31 -29.85 15.57
C PRO A 7 0.08 -29.72 14.94
N ALA A 8 0.36 -30.61 13.98
CA ALA A 8 1.58 -30.55 13.20
C ALA A 8 1.75 -29.15 12.64
N GLY A 9 2.87 -28.49 12.95
CA GLY A 9 3.23 -27.22 12.39
C GLY A 9 3.10 -27.33 10.87
N ARG A 10 2.42 -26.38 10.27
CA ARG A 10 2.28 -26.27 8.83
C ARG A 10 3.70 -26.14 8.27
N ILE A 11 4.22 -27.20 7.65
CA ILE A 11 5.43 -27.10 6.85
C ILE A 11 4.99 -26.30 5.61
N THR A 12 5.17 -24.99 5.63
CA THR A 12 5.12 -24.17 4.43
C THR A 12 6.34 -24.57 3.61
N VAL A 13 6.13 -25.44 2.62
CA VAL A 13 7.09 -25.56 1.54
C VAL A 13 7.07 -24.20 0.86
N ASP A 14 8.19 -23.51 0.92
CA ASP A 14 8.40 -22.28 0.16
C ASP A 14 8.23 -22.61 -1.32
N GLN A 15 7.04 -22.33 -1.84
CA GLN A 15 6.71 -22.57 -3.26
C GLN A 15 7.21 -21.40 -4.13
N GLY A 16 7.82 -20.38 -3.49
CA GLY A 16 8.18 -19.13 -4.17
C GLY A 16 6.99 -18.42 -4.79
N LEU A 17 7.23 -17.25 -5.37
CA LEU A 17 6.19 -16.51 -6.09
C LEU A 17 5.80 -17.23 -7.39
N ALA A 18 4.49 -17.34 -7.66
CA ALA A 18 3.95 -17.86 -8.92
C ALA A 18 4.15 -16.89 -10.10
N PHE A 19 4.69 -15.69 -9.85
CA PHE A 19 4.84 -14.64 -10.85
C PHE A 19 6.13 -14.78 -11.65
N THR A 20 6.00 -15.01 -12.97
CA THR A 20 7.13 -15.21 -13.88
C THR A 20 7.90 -13.91 -14.19
N ASP A 21 7.31 -12.75 -13.90
CA ASP A 21 7.89 -11.42 -14.10
C ASP A 21 8.55 -10.84 -12.83
N VAL A 22 8.69 -11.64 -11.77
CA VAL A 22 9.36 -11.28 -10.52
C VAL A 22 10.50 -12.26 -10.25
N ALA A 23 11.71 -11.86 -10.54
CA ALA A 23 12.90 -12.67 -10.24
C ALA A 23 13.16 -12.69 -8.72
N ALA A 24 13.68 -13.79 -8.19
CA ALA A 24 14.08 -13.90 -6.78
C ALA A 24 15.12 -12.86 -6.34
N THR A 25 15.86 -12.28 -7.30
CA THR A 25 16.82 -11.19 -7.06
C THR A 25 16.22 -9.79 -7.21
N SER A 26 14.91 -9.70 -7.49
CA SER A 26 14.22 -8.42 -7.61
C SER A 26 14.26 -7.66 -6.27
N PRO A 27 14.52 -6.34 -6.27
CA PRO A 27 14.42 -5.53 -5.05
C PRO A 27 13.00 -5.46 -4.47
N TYR A 28 12.01 -5.91 -5.22
CA TYR A 28 10.60 -5.95 -4.81
C TYR A 28 10.13 -7.34 -4.35
N TYR A 29 11.02 -8.37 -4.42
CA TYR A 29 10.64 -9.75 -4.18
C TYR A 29 9.97 -9.93 -2.82
N ASP A 30 10.66 -9.56 -1.73
CA ASP A 30 10.18 -9.73 -0.36
C ASP A 30 8.84 -9.00 -0.10
N GLY A 31 8.70 -7.79 -0.63
CA GLY A 31 7.46 -7.02 -0.52
C GLY A 31 6.29 -7.64 -1.29
N ILE A 32 6.57 -8.20 -2.47
CA ILE A 32 5.55 -8.88 -3.28
C ILE A 32 5.14 -10.21 -2.64
N GLU A 33 6.11 -11.00 -2.18
CA GLU A 33 5.87 -12.28 -1.49
C GLU A 33 5.00 -12.04 -0.25
N TRP A 34 5.41 -11.12 0.62
CA TRP A 34 4.62 -10.72 1.78
C TRP A 34 3.20 -10.27 1.42
N ALA A 35 3.03 -9.44 0.38
CA ALA A 35 1.72 -8.95 -0.02
C ALA A 35 0.80 -10.04 -0.59
N VAL A 36 1.37 -11.11 -1.17
CA VAL A 36 0.64 -12.30 -1.60
C VAL A 36 0.22 -13.13 -0.38
N ASP A 37 1.15 -13.38 0.55
CA ASP A 37 0.91 -14.20 1.74
C ASP A 37 -0.15 -13.57 2.65
N GLU A 38 -0.15 -12.24 2.78
CA GLU A 38 -1.16 -11.47 3.52
C GLU A 38 -2.47 -11.26 2.75
N GLY A 39 -2.59 -11.80 1.52
CA GLY A 39 -3.79 -11.65 0.71
C GLY A 39 -4.04 -10.23 0.18
N ILE A 40 -3.04 -9.35 0.23
CA ILE A 40 -3.13 -7.95 -0.22
C ILE A 40 -3.22 -7.88 -1.74
N THR A 41 -2.54 -8.79 -2.44
CA THR A 41 -2.54 -8.85 -3.92
C THR A 41 -2.56 -10.28 -4.44
N ASN A 42 -3.17 -10.44 -5.63
CA ASN A 42 -3.13 -11.69 -6.40
C ASN A 42 -2.43 -11.48 -7.76
N GLY A 43 -1.67 -10.39 -7.92
CA GLY A 43 -1.03 -10.02 -9.18
C GLY A 43 -1.95 -9.25 -10.13
N THR A 44 -1.46 -9.04 -11.35
CA THR A 44 -2.24 -8.49 -12.49
C THR A 44 -2.88 -9.61 -13.31
N THR A 45 -2.27 -10.79 -13.31
CA THR A 45 -2.79 -12.06 -13.81
C THR A 45 -2.40 -13.17 -12.85
N ALA A 46 -2.80 -14.40 -13.11
CA ALA A 46 -2.41 -15.56 -12.31
C ALA A 46 -0.87 -15.81 -12.30
N THR A 47 -0.14 -15.27 -13.27
CA THR A 47 1.30 -15.51 -13.45
C THR A 47 2.14 -14.24 -13.55
N THR A 48 1.56 -13.06 -13.39
CA THR A 48 2.27 -11.78 -13.44
C THR A 48 1.85 -10.84 -12.32
N PHE A 49 2.81 -10.15 -11.73
CA PHE A 49 2.59 -9.07 -10.76
C PHE A 49 2.66 -7.68 -11.41
N SER A 50 3.46 -7.53 -12.46
CA SER A 50 3.76 -6.28 -13.15
C SER A 50 4.43 -5.23 -12.22
N PRO A 51 5.61 -5.54 -11.62
CA PRO A 51 6.22 -4.71 -10.58
C PRO A 51 6.58 -3.30 -11.05
N TYR A 52 6.90 -3.13 -12.32
CA TYR A 52 7.32 -1.86 -12.92
C TYR A 52 6.17 -1.05 -13.54
N GLN A 53 4.95 -1.58 -13.53
CA GLN A 53 3.77 -0.83 -13.96
C GLN A 53 3.41 0.24 -12.92
N ASN A 54 3.01 1.42 -13.41
CA ASN A 54 2.50 2.49 -12.54
C ASN A 54 1.32 1.99 -11.71
N CYS A 55 1.34 2.30 -10.42
CA CYS A 55 0.24 1.98 -9.51
C CYS A 55 -0.83 3.07 -9.60
N THR A 56 -2.09 2.68 -9.72
CA THR A 56 -3.22 3.61 -9.69
C THR A 56 -3.69 3.89 -8.27
N ARG A 57 -4.47 4.98 -8.11
CA ARG A 57 -5.10 5.31 -6.83
C ARG A 57 -6.02 4.19 -6.35
N ALA A 58 -6.81 3.59 -7.25
CA ALA A 58 -7.66 2.44 -6.91
C ALA A 58 -6.85 1.23 -6.42
N GLN A 59 -5.68 0.99 -7.00
CA GLN A 59 -4.84 -0.14 -6.60
C GLN A 59 -4.27 0.04 -5.19
N ILE A 60 -3.68 1.18 -4.86
CA ILE A 60 -3.13 1.40 -3.51
C ILE A 60 -4.22 1.37 -2.44
N ILE A 61 -5.38 1.99 -2.69
CA ILE A 61 -6.49 1.95 -1.75
C ILE A 61 -7.00 0.52 -1.55
N THR A 62 -7.06 -0.28 -2.61
CA THR A 62 -7.40 -1.71 -2.50
C THR A 62 -6.38 -2.48 -1.67
N TYR A 63 -5.09 -2.18 -1.81
CA TYR A 63 -4.05 -2.81 -1.00
C TYR A 63 -4.17 -2.44 0.49
N LEU A 64 -4.40 -1.16 0.79
CA LEU A 64 -4.60 -0.69 2.17
C LEU A 64 -5.86 -1.29 2.80
N TRP A 65 -6.96 -1.32 2.07
CA TRP A 65 -8.21 -1.93 2.53
C TRP A 65 -8.04 -3.44 2.83
N ARG A 66 -7.33 -4.16 1.96
CA ARG A 66 -7.02 -5.59 2.18
C ARG A 66 -6.07 -5.78 3.36
N ALA A 67 -5.05 -4.95 3.49
CA ALA A 67 -4.15 -4.97 4.65
C ALA A 67 -4.89 -4.71 5.97
N ALA A 68 -5.97 -3.92 5.94
CA ALA A 68 -6.86 -3.70 7.07
C ALA A 68 -7.85 -4.87 7.32
N GLY A 69 -7.76 -5.99 6.59
CA GLY A 69 -8.63 -7.14 6.72
C GLY A 69 -9.92 -7.05 5.91
N SER A 70 -9.98 -6.19 4.90
CA SER A 70 -11.12 -6.01 4.01
C SER A 70 -12.44 -5.71 4.74
N PRO A 71 -12.49 -4.72 5.66
CA PRO A 71 -13.71 -4.42 6.41
C PRO A 71 -14.85 -4.01 5.47
N GLU A 72 -16.06 -4.47 5.76
CA GLU A 72 -17.24 -4.06 5.00
C GLU A 72 -17.52 -2.57 5.26
N PRO A 73 -17.65 -1.75 4.22
CA PRO A 73 -18.05 -0.35 4.38
C PRO A 73 -19.43 -0.21 5.03
N ALA A 74 -19.61 0.81 5.82
CA ALA A 74 -20.89 1.10 6.49
C ALA A 74 -21.97 1.53 5.48
N SER A 75 -21.57 2.19 4.38
CA SER A 75 -22.46 2.63 3.30
C SER A 75 -22.24 1.85 2.01
N THR A 76 -23.33 1.50 1.34
CA THR A 76 -23.34 0.95 -0.03
C THR A 76 -23.58 2.04 -1.08
N GLU A 77 -23.92 3.26 -0.66
CA GLU A 77 -24.09 4.39 -1.56
C GLU A 77 -22.74 4.91 -2.03
N PRO A 78 -22.58 5.26 -3.31
CA PRO A 78 -21.31 5.78 -3.82
C PRO A 78 -20.86 7.04 -3.08
N ALA A 79 -19.63 7.02 -2.56
CA ALA A 79 -19.03 8.18 -1.90
C ALA A 79 -18.51 9.23 -2.91
N TYR A 80 -18.24 8.81 -4.13
CA TYR A 80 -17.66 9.66 -5.20
C TYR A 80 -18.47 9.53 -6.49
N THR A 81 -18.57 10.65 -7.22
CA THR A 81 -19.39 10.72 -8.44
C THR A 81 -18.82 9.93 -9.62
N ASP A 82 -17.55 9.61 -9.59
CA ASP A 82 -16.81 8.86 -10.61
C ASP A 82 -16.60 7.37 -10.25
N VAL A 83 -17.07 6.91 -9.08
CA VAL A 83 -17.01 5.52 -8.62
C VAL A 83 -18.39 5.08 -8.17
N THR A 84 -19.29 4.82 -9.14
CA THR A 84 -20.71 4.49 -8.90
C THR A 84 -21.05 3.03 -9.19
N ASP A 85 -20.19 2.30 -9.89
CA ASP A 85 -20.42 0.89 -10.24
C ASP A 85 -19.93 -0.04 -9.12
N ALA A 86 -20.87 -0.61 -8.37
CA ALA A 86 -20.59 -1.53 -7.28
C ALA A 86 -19.93 -2.86 -7.71
N SER A 87 -19.91 -3.16 -9.01
CA SER A 87 -19.23 -4.36 -9.54
C SER A 87 -17.71 -4.19 -9.68
N LEU A 88 -17.19 -2.97 -9.60
CA LEU A 88 -15.76 -2.69 -9.66
C LEU A 88 -15.04 -3.31 -8.46
N TYR A 89 -13.91 -3.99 -8.71
CA TYR A 89 -13.14 -4.69 -7.69
C TYR A 89 -12.66 -3.78 -6.54
N PHE A 90 -12.54 -2.50 -6.81
CA PHE A 90 -12.09 -1.49 -5.83
C PHE A 90 -13.25 -0.70 -5.19
N PHE A 91 -14.51 -0.95 -5.56
CA PHE A 91 -15.65 -0.17 -5.06
C PHE A 91 -15.69 -0.13 -3.53
N LYS A 92 -15.68 -1.30 -2.88
CA LYS A 92 -15.69 -1.37 -1.40
C LYS A 92 -14.47 -0.72 -0.76
N ALA A 93 -13.30 -0.88 -1.37
CA ALA A 93 -12.08 -0.24 -0.88
C ALA A 93 -12.15 1.29 -0.95
N VAL A 94 -12.75 1.82 -2.01
CA VAL A 94 -12.95 3.28 -2.19
C VAL A 94 -13.98 3.81 -1.18
N GLN A 95 -15.07 3.08 -0.93
CA GLN A 95 -16.03 3.44 0.11
C GLN A 95 -15.37 3.48 1.50
N TRP A 96 -14.62 2.43 1.84
CA TRP A 96 -13.84 2.37 3.08
C TRP A 96 -12.85 3.54 3.18
N ALA A 97 -12.14 3.88 2.11
CA ALA A 97 -11.20 5.00 2.09
C ALA A 97 -11.88 6.35 2.37
N SER A 98 -13.10 6.54 1.88
CA SER A 98 -13.92 7.70 2.19
C SER A 98 -14.28 7.75 3.68
N GLU A 99 -14.70 6.63 4.25
CA GLU A 99 -15.03 6.51 5.67
C GLU A 99 -13.84 6.75 6.60
N GLN A 100 -12.63 6.42 6.14
CA GLN A 100 -11.37 6.67 6.86
C GLN A 100 -10.80 8.08 6.61
N GLY A 101 -11.45 8.89 5.77
CA GLY A 101 -10.95 10.23 5.43
C GLY A 101 -9.65 10.24 4.62
N LEU A 102 -9.36 9.16 3.87
CA LEU A 102 -8.13 9.07 3.08
C LEU A 102 -8.16 9.99 1.85
N VAL A 103 -9.34 10.26 1.31
CA VAL A 103 -9.55 11.10 0.13
C VAL A 103 -10.75 11.99 0.36
N GLU A 104 -10.56 13.28 0.17
CA GLU A 104 -11.61 14.29 0.24
C GLU A 104 -12.05 14.71 -1.18
N GLY A 105 -13.25 15.31 -1.27
CA GLY A 105 -13.79 15.84 -2.53
C GLY A 105 -14.93 15.02 -3.12
N GLU A 106 -15.38 15.42 -4.33
CA GLU A 106 -16.51 14.81 -5.04
C GLU A 106 -16.10 13.67 -5.98
N THR A 107 -14.81 13.60 -6.34
CA THR A 107 -14.25 12.60 -7.25
C THR A 107 -13.08 11.88 -6.59
N PHE A 108 -12.93 10.60 -6.92
CA PHE A 108 -11.83 9.76 -6.44
C PHE A 108 -10.67 9.66 -7.43
N ASP A 109 -10.95 9.74 -8.72
CA ASP A 109 -9.96 9.55 -9.80
C ASP A 109 -9.27 8.16 -9.76
N PRO A 110 -10.01 7.05 -9.85
CA PRO A 110 -9.50 5.70 -9.55
C PRO A 110 -8.34 5.26 -10.44
N TYR A 111 -8.28 5.74 -11.68
CA TYR A 111 -7.29 5.35 -12.67
C TYR A 111 -6.09 6.30 -12.77
N ALA A 112 -6.11 7.42 -12.05
CA ALA A 112 -4.95 8.31 -11.94
C ALA A 112 -3.77 7.60 -11.27
N GLY A 113 -2.55 7.96 -11.69
CA GLY A 113 -1.33 7.43 -11.07
C GLY A 113 -1.21 7.87 -9.61
N CYS A 114 -0.84 6.95 -8.73
CA CYS A 114 -0.57 7.26 -7.34
C CYS A 114 0.84 7.83 -7.21
N THR A 115 0.98 9.10 -6.83
CA THR A 115 2.28 9.71 -6.58
C THR A 115 2.88 9.23 -5.26
N ARG A 116 4.19 9.47 -5.07
CA ARG A 116 4.89 9.09 -3.84
C ARG A 116 4.33 9.84 -2.63
N ALA A 117 3.98 11.12 -2.78
CA ALA A 117 3.32 11.90 -1.73
C ALA A 117 1.96 11.30 -1.36
N MET A 118 1.13 10.97 -2.36
CA MET A 118 -0.17 10.32 -2.12
C MET A 118 0.00 8.95 -1.43
N ALA A 119 0.98 8.15 -1.85
CA ALA A 119 1.21 6.83 -1.27
C ALA A 119 1.50 6.91 0.24
N VAL A 120 2.46 7.73 0.65
CA VAL A 120 2.79 7.87 2.07
C VAL A 120 1.68 8.57 2.85
N TYR A 121 0.94 9.50 2.22
CA TYR A 121 -0.20 10.17 2.85
C TYR A 121 -1.32 9.18 3.17
N PHE A 122 -1.74 8.35 2.22
CA PHE A 122 -2.76 7.32 2.45
C PHE A 122 -2.34 6.32 3.54
N MET A 123 -1.08 5.89 3.53
CA MET A 123 -0.54 4.99 4.55
C MET A 123 -0.51 5.65 5.94
N TRP A 124 -0.12 6.91 6.02
CA TRP A 124 -0.05 7.68 7.25
C TRP A 124 -1.44 7.90 7.86
N VAL A 125 -2.43 8.29 7.05
CA VAL A 125 -3.83 8.43 7.52
C VAL A 125 -4.39 7.10 7.96
N ALA A 126 -4.15 6.02 7.22
CA ALA A 126 -4.58 4.67 7.60
C ALA A 126 -3.91 4.15 8.89
N ALA A 127 -2.81 4.76 9.32
CA ALA A 127 -2.11 4.51 10.58
C ALA A 127 -2.50 5.49 11.70
N ASP A 128 -3.64 6.17 11.60
CA ASP A 128 -4.13 7.19 12.56
C ASP A 128 -3.23 8.44 12.65
N SER A 129 -2.54 8.78 11.58
CA SER A 129 -1.77 10.04 11.42
C SER A 129 -0.78 10.33 12.55
N PRO A 130 0.10 9.39 12.93
CA PRO A 130 1.02 9.59 14.04
C PRO A 130 2.04 10.70 13.77
N GLU A 131 2.41 11.45 14.82
CA GLU A 131 3.45 12.45 14.72
C GLU A 131 4.84 11.81 14.55
N ALA A 132 5.72 12.51 13.81
CA ALA A 132 7.11 12.11 13.62
C ALA A 132 8.04 13.32 13.51
N ALA A 133 9.33 13.10 13.79
CA ALA A 133 10.35 14.14 13.63
C ALA A 133 10.49 14.54 12.14
N ALA A 134 10.79 15.81 11.90
CA ALA A 134 10.94 16.35 10.54
C ALA A 134 12.07 15.65 9.78
N ALA A 135 11.76 15.21 8.56
CA ALA A 135 12.74 14.70 7.62
C ALA A 135 13.40 15.87 6.85
N SER A 136 14.61 15.64 6.34
CA SER A 136 15.40 16.67 5.67
C SER A 136 15.48 16.43 4.15
N PHE A 137 14.34 16.57 3.45
CA PHE A 137 14.33 16.53 1.99
C PHE A 137 14.28 17.95 1.41
N THR A 138 15.07 18.19 0.36
CA THR A 138 15.18 19.52 -0.27
C THR A 138 13.98 19.87 -1.15
N ASP A 139 13.18 18.89 -1.52
CA ASP A 139 12.00 19.00 -2.39
C ASP A 139 10.66 18.79 -1.66
N VAL A 140 10.69 18.80 -0.31
CA VAL A 140 9.49 18.75 0.54
C VAL A 140 9.43 20.00 1.37
N ALA A 141 8.49 20.90 1.04
CA ALA A 141 8.25 22.11 1.83
C ALA A 141 7.66 21.72 3.21
N ALA A 142 8.09 22.41 4.26
CA ALA A 142 7.65 22.09 5.62
C ALA A 142 6.14 22.30 5.85
N ASP A 143 5.52 23.13 5.02
CA ASP A 143 4.10 23.46 5.03
C ASP A 143 3.29 22.69 3.95
N ALA A 144 3.92 21.72 3.26
CA ALA A 144 3.19 20.88 2.32
C ALA A 144 2.20 19.97 3.07
N ASP A 145 1.01 19.79 2.52
CA ASP A 145 -0.08 18.98 3.11
C ASP A 145 0.34 17.53 3.44
N TYR A 146 1.32 17.01 2.70
CA TYR A 146 1.89 15.68 2.88
C TYR A 146 3.18 15.64 3.71
N ALA A 147 3.68 16.78 4.21
CA ALA A 147 4.97 16.83 4.92
C ALA A 147 5.00 15.93 6.16
N ALA A 148 3.93 15.93 6.95
CA ALA A 148 3.79 15.06 8.13
C ALA A 148 3.83 13.57 7.76
N ALA A 149 3.18 13.19 6.67
CA ALA A 149 3.19 11.82 6.16
C ALA A 149 4.59 11.39 5.68
N VAL A 150 5.33 12.30 5.02
CA VAL A 150 6.73 12.05 4.62
C VAL A 150 7.61 11.86 5.84
N ASN A 151 7.47 12.70 6.86
CA ASN A 151 8.22 12.59 8.12
C ASN A 151 7.98 11.22 8.78
N TRP A 152 6.73 10.82 8.88
CA TRP A 152 6.34 9.51 9.39
C TRP A 152 6.94 8.37 8.55
N ALA A 153 6.84 8.45 7.23
CA ALA A 153 7.35 7.40 6.35
C ALA A 153 8.87 7.19 6.49
N VAL A 154 9.63 8.26 6.75
CA VAL A 154 11.06 8.18 7.06
C VAL A 154 11.28 7.56 8.43
N ALA A 155 10.56 8.02 9.45
CA ALA A 155 10.69 7.52 10.83
C ALA A 155 10.37 6.01 10.93
N GLN A 156 9.40 5.53 10.12
CA GLN A 156 9.05 4.11 10.03
C GLN A 156 9.95 3.31 9.07
N GLY A 157 10.95 3.92 8.44
CA GLY A 157 11.80 3.23 7.47
C GLY A 157 11.09 2.82 6.17
N VAL A 158 9.90 3.36 5.90
CA VAL A 158 9.13 3.10 4.68
C VAL A 158 9.91 3.59 3.45
N THR A 159 10.54 4.76 3.57
CA THR A 159 11.38 5.36 2.54
C THR A 159 12.61 6.04 3.14
N LEU A 160 13.68 6.07 2.35
CA LEU A 160 14.90 6.84 2.65
C LEU A 160 15.12 7.98 1.64
N GLY A 161 14.09 8.29 0.85
CA GLY A 161 14.18 9.24 -0.25
C GLY A 161 14.51 8.59 -1.59
N THR A 162 14.99 9.40 -2.52
CA THR A 162 15.39 8.99 -3.88
C THR A 162 16.83 9.43 -4.16
N GLY A 163 17.47 8.82 -5.18
CA GLY A 163 18.83 9.15 -5.58
C GLY A 163 19.84 8.97 -4.45
N ASP A 164 20.47 10.06 -4.03
CA ASP A 164 21.44 10.09 -2.93
C ASP A 164 20.77 10.26 -1.52
N GLY A 165 19.45 10.23 -1.47
CA GLY A 165 18.68 10.40 -0.23
C GLY A 165 18.37 11.85 0.12
N SER A 166 18.77 12.84 -0.69
CA SER A 166 18.51 14.27 -0.43
C SER A 166 17.12 14.73 -0.89
N THR A 167 16.44 13.93 -1.72
CA THR A 167 15.10 14.23 -2.27
C THR A 167 14.11 13.11 -1.96
N PHE A 168 12.83 13.46 -1.89
CA PHE A 168 11.73 12.52 -1.74
C PHE A 168 11.03 12.22 -3.07
N SER A 169 11.05 13.17 -4.01
CA SER A 169 10.36 13.13 -5.31
C SER A 169 8.85 12.98 -5.19
N PRO A 170 8.14 13.90 -4.51
CA PRO A 170 6.73 13.77 -4.11
C PRO A 170 5.78 13.50 -5.29
N ASP A 171 6.01 14.13 -6.45
CA ASP A 171 5.14 14.06 -7.62
C ASP A 171 5.40 12.87 -8.54
N THR A 172 6.44 12.08 -8.25
CA THR A 172 6.75 10.90 -9.05
C THR A 172 5.71 9.81 -8.81
N VAL A 173 5.11 9.29 -9.90
CA VAL A 173 4.16 8.18 -9.82
C VAL A 173 4.90 6.90 -9.38
N CYS A 174 4.38 6.25 -8.36
CA CYS A 174 4.92 5.00 -7.87
C CYS A 174 4.61 3.84 -8.80
N GLN A 175 5.56 2.93 -8.91
CA GLN A 175 5.33 1.61 -9.49
C GLN A 175 4.69 0.67 -8.46
N ARG A 176 4.01 -0.37 -8.94
CA ARG A 176 3.33 -1.37 -8.09
C ARG A 176 4.29 -2.04 -7.12
N GLY A 177 5.51 -2.40 -7.58
CA GLY A 177 6.55 -2.97 -6.73
C GLY A 177 6.99 -2.04 -5.60
N GLN A 178 7.08 -0.73 -5.87
CA GLN A 178 7.39 0.27 -4.84
C GLN A 178 6.29 0.36 -3.77
N ILE A 179 5.02 0.35 -4.19
CA ILE A 179 3.89 0.44 -3.24
C ILE A 179 3.87 -0.75 -2.29
N VAL A 180 3.97 -1.98 -2.79
CA VAL A 180 3.97 -3.15 -1.89
C VAL A 180 5.20 -3.19 -1.00
N THR A 181 6.35 -2.68 -1.47
CA THR A 181 7.56 -2.54 -0.64
C THR A 181 7.35 -1.51 0.48
N PHE A 182 6.68 -0.40 0.20
CA PHE A 182 6.33 0.58 1.24
C PHE A 182 5.40 -0.03 2.29
N LEU A 183 4.37 -0.76 1.87
CA LEU A 183 3.44 -1.45 2.77
C LEU A 183 4.17 -2.50 3.62
N TYR A 184 5.01 -3.31 3.00
CA TYR A 184 5.85 -4.31 3.68
C TYR A 184 6.73 -3.68 4.76
N ARG A 185 7.42 -2.59 4.43
CA ARG A 185 8.29 -1.88 5.37
C ARG A 185 7.50 -1.27 6.52
N ALA A 186 6.33 -0.66 6.24
CA ALA A 186 5.47 -0.11 7.28
C ALA A 186 4.95 -1.20 8.23
N ALA A 187 4.55 -2.34 7.70
CA ALA A 187 4.05 -3.47 8.50
C ALA A 187 5.14 -4.14 9.35
N ASN A 188 6.41 -4.05 8.93
CA ASN A 188 7.56 -4.63 9.62
C ASN A 188 8.47 -3.58 10.26
N ALA A 189 8.00 -2.33 10.40
CA ALA A 189 8.73 -1.31 11.13
C ALA A 189 8.92 -1.76 12.58
N ALA A 190 10.15 -1.63 13.09
CA ALA A 190 10.40 -1.93 14.50
C ALA A 190 9.62 -0.94 15.39
N ALA A 191 8.81 -1.48 16.30
CA ALA A 191 8.06 -0.70 17.28
C ALA A 191 9.02 -0.03 18.30
#